data_1cdd5856e68abb5dd3c2bb4514ff3d75
#
_entry.id   1cdd5856e68abb5dd3c2bb4514ff3d75
#
_cell.length_a   1.000
_cell.length_b   1.000
_cell.length_c   1.000
_cell.angle_alpha   90.00
_cell.angle_beta   90.00
_cell.angle_gamma   90.00
#
_symmetry.space_group_name_H-M   'P 1'
#
loop_
_entity.id
_entity.type
_entity.pdbx_description
1 polymer ?
#
loop_
_entity_poly.entity_id
_entity_poly.type
_entity_poly.pdbx_seq_one_letter_code
_entity_poly.pdbx_strand_id
1 'polypeptide(L)' 'GTVKFYNEAKGFGFIVDDETQGDVFVHATGLVDKVAQNDKVTYDIKDGKKGPNAINVKKA' A
#
# COMPACT_ATOMS: atom_id res chain seq x y z
N GLY A 1 6.23 0.52 5.67
CA GLY A 1 5.44 -0.69 5.65
C GLY A 1 5.97 -1.75 4.69
N THR A 2 5.32 -2.88 4.71
CA THR A 2 5.66 -4.01 3.85
C THR A 2 4.44 -4.39 3.04
N VAL A 3 4.60 -4.58 1.73
CA VAL A 3 3.51 -5.01 0.88
C VAL A 3 3.15 -6.46 1.24
N LYS A 4 1.94 -6.64 1.77
CA LYS A 4 1.44 -7.96 2.14
C LYS A 4 1.01 -8.73 0.89
N PHE A 5 0.35 -8.02 -0.01
CA PHE A 5 -0.17 -8.62 -1.22
C PHE A 5 -0.49 -7.49 -2.22
N TYR A 6 -0.28 -7.76 -3.49
CA TYR A 6 -0.66 -6.82 -4.53
C TYR A 6 -1.11 -7.58 -5.78
N ASN A 7 -2.28 -7.23 -6.30
CA ASN A 7 -2.84 -7.84 -7.50
C ASN A 7 -2.82 -6.83 -8.66
N GLU A 8 -1.85 -6.99 -9.55
CA GLU A 8 -1.69 -6.07 -10.69
C GLU A 8 -2.87 -6.12 -11.65
N ALA A 9 -3.48 -7.29 -11.81
CA ALA A 9 -4.61 -7.45 -12.72
C ALA A 9 -5.82 -6.65 -12.26
N LYS A 10 -6.03 -6.56 -10.95
CA LYS A 10 -7.13 -5.79 -10.37
C LYS A 10 -6.72 -4.39 -9.95
N GLY A 11 -5.42 -4.11 -9.87
CA GLY A 11 -4.90 -2.79 -9.56
C GLY A 11 -5.03 -2.40 -8.09
N PHE A 12 -4.93 -3.35 -7.16
CA PHE A 12 -4.98 -3.03 -5.73
C PHE A 12 -4.21 -4.06 -4.90
N GLY A 13 -3.96 -3.70 -3.66
CA GLY A 13 -3.30 -4.59 -2.71
C GLY A 13 -3.39 -4.05 -1.31
N PHE A 14 -2.61 -4.63 -0.41
CA PHE A 14 -2.56 -4.22 0.99
C PHE A 14 -1.11 -4.10 1.46
N ILE A 15 -0.89 -3.10 2.30
CA ILE A 15 0.40 -2.86 2.94
C ILE A 15 0.18 -3.07 4.44
N VAL A 16 1.09 -3.79 5.09
CA VAL A 16 1.10 -3.90 6.54
C VAL A 16 1.92 -2.76 7.11
N ASP A 17 1.30 -1.97 7.98
CA ASP A 17 1.99 -0.89 8.69
C ASP A 17 2.91 -1.51 9.73
N ASP A 18 4.20 -1.17 9.69
CA ASP A 18 5.19 -1.77 10.59
C ASP A 18 4.99 -1.35 12.05
N GLU A 19 4.35 -0.22 12.30
CA GLU A 19 4.10 0.28 13.65
C GLU A 19 2.88 -0.34 14.29
N THR A 20 1.77 -0.39 13.54
CA THR A 20 0.49 -0.85 14.09
C THR A 20 0.15 -2.29 13.74
N GLN A 21 0.87 -2.88 12.77
CA GLN A 21 0.59 -4.19 12.20
C GLN A 21 -0.79 -4.27 11.54
N GLY A 22 -1.38 -3.11 11.24
CA GLY A 22 -2.67 -3.05 10.57
C GLY A 22 -2.52 -3.07 9.06
N ASP A 23 -3.55 -3.53 8.37
CA ASP A 23 -3.58 -3.53 6.91
C ASP A 23 -4.03 -2.18 6.38
N VAL A 24 -3.33 -1.66 5.37
CA VAL A 24 -3.68 -0.42 4.69
C VAL A 24 -3.94 -0.74 3.22
N PHE A 25 -5.10 -0.33 2.74
CA PHE A 25 -5.45 -0.56 1.34
C PHE A 25 -4.60 0.33 0.43
N VAL A 26 -4.13 -0.23 -0.69
CA VAL A 26 -3.41 0.54 -1.70
C VAL A 26 -4.01 0.26 -3.07
N HIS A 27 -4.30 1.33 -3.82
CA HIS A 27 -4.78 1.24 -5.19
C HIS A 27 -3.63 1.59 -6.15
N ALA A 28 -3.67 1.06 -7.37
CA ALA A 28 -2.63 1.32 -8.36
C ALA A 28 -2.37 2.83 -8.58
N THR A 29 -3.41 3.65 -8.47
CA THR A 29 -3.28 5.10 -8.63
C THR A 29 -2.50 5.76 -7.48
N GLY A 30 -2.34 5.07 -6.35
CA GLY A 30 -1.55 5.56 -5.22
C GLY A 30 -0.09 5.17 -5.28
N LEU A 31 0.31 4.38 -6.25
CA LEU A 31 1.70 3.94 -6.39
C LEU A 31 2.52 4.98 -7.16
N VAL A 32 3.66 5.36 -6.60
CA VAL A 32 4.69 6.13 -7.31
C VAL A 32 5.64 5.17 -7.99
N ASP A 33 6.06 4.13 -7.27
CA ASP A 33 6.90 3.06 -7.79
C ASP A 33 6.12 1.77 -7.91
N LYS A 34 6.52 0.94 -8.83
CA LYS A 34 5.95 -0.40 -8.97
C LYS A 34 6.44 -1.26 -7.81
N VAL A 35 5.50 -1.90 -7.13
CA VAL A 35 5.81 -2.72 -5.95
C VAL A 35 5.28 -4.13 -6.14
N ALA A 36 5.82 -5.05 -5.35
CA ALA A 36 5.42 -6.45 -5.35
C ALA A 36 5.27 -6.94 -3.91
N GLN A 37 4.73 -8.14 -3.78
CA GLN A 37 4.57 -8.79 -2.46
C GLN A 37 5.92 -8.83 -1.73
N ASN A 38 5.88 -8.52 -0.44
CA ASN A 38 7.03 -8.50 0.46
C ASN A 38 8.01 -7.34 0.25
N ASP A 39 7.72 -6.41 -0.66
CA ASP A 39 8.56 -5.22 -0.81
C ASP A 39 8.39 -4.28 0.38
N LYS A 40 9.49 -3.71 0.83
CA LYS A 40 9.45 -2.61 1.80
C LYS A 40 9.13 -1.32 1.07
N VAL A 41 8.22 -0.55 1.63
CA VAL A 41 7.74 0.69 1.00
C VAL A 41 7.59 1.80 2.02
N THR A 42 7.65 3.03 1.53
CA THR A 42 7.22 4.21 2.29
C THR A 42 5.95 4.74 1.64
N TYR A 43 5.07 5.31 2.42
CA TYR A 43 3.79 5.79 1.91
C TYR A 43 3.18 6.80 2.86
N ASP A 44 2.20 7.54 2.34
CA ASP A 44 1.34 8.41 3.14
C ASP A 44 -0.04 7.77 3.27
N ILE A 45 -0.77 8.15 4.29
CA ILE A 45 -2.13 7.65 4.50
C ILE A 45 -3.12 8.76 4.22
N LYS A 46 -4.15 8.43 3.46
CA LYS A 46 -5.28 9.31 3.20
C LYS A 46 -6.56 8.59 3.59
N ASP A 47 -7.41 9.25 4.35
CA ASP A 47 -8.70 8.69 4.72
C ASP A 47 -9.61 8.61 3.49
N GLY A 48 -10.16 7.42 3.28
CA GLY A 48 -11.11 7.17 2.21
C GLY A 48 -12.43 6.68 2.76
N LYS A 49 -13.39 6.45 1.88
CA LYS A 49 -14.73 5.98 2.26
C LYS A 49 -14.72 4.63 2.94
N LYS A 50 -13.73 3.81 2.64
CA LYS A 50 -13.59 2.44 3.18
C LYS A 50 -12.53 2.32 4.26
N GLY A 51 -11.97 3.46 4.70
CA GLY A 51 -10.91 3.47 5.68
C GLY A 51 -9.61 4.05 5.12
N PRO A 52 -8.48 3.85 5.81
CA PRO A 52 -7.22 4.44 5.37
C PRO A 52 -6.72 3.82 4.06
N ASN A 53 -6.26 4.68 3.15
CA ASN A 53 -5.64 4.27 1.89
C ASN A 53 -4.20 4.75 1.86
N ALA A 54 -3.31 3.93 1.33
CA ALA A 54 -1.92 4.32 1.10
C ALA A 54 -1.81 5.10 -0.21
N ILE A 55 -1.13 6.22 -0.17
CA ILE A 55 -0.85 7.05 -1.34
C ILE A 55 0.64 7.37 -1.37
N ASN A 56 1.13 7.83 -2.52
CA ASN A 56 2.55 8.16 -2.70
C ASN A 56 3.47 6.99 -2.29
N VAL A 57 3.05 5.78 -2.63
CA VAL A 57 3.77 4.56 -2.26
C VAL A 57 5.04 4.44 -3.08
N LYS A 58 6.18 4.36 -2.42
CA LYS A 58 7.50 4.25 -3.03
C LYS A 58 8.25 3.10 -2.39
N LYS A 59 9.15 2.48 -3.15
CA LYS A 59 10.07 1.51 -2.57
C LYS A 59 10.98 2.19 -1.56
N ALA A 60 11.12 1.57 -0.42
CA ALA A 60 11.99 2.07 0.65
C ALA A 60 13.46 1.88 0.29
#